data_7888611f8b6b2354802e34d9f9d76d89
#
_entry.id   7888611f8b6b2354802e34d9f9d76d89
#
_cell.length_a   1.000
_cell.length_b   1.000
_cell.length_c   1.000
_cell.angle_alpha   90.00
_cell.angle_beta   90.00
_cell.angle_gamma   90.00
#
_symmetry.space_group_name_H-M   'P 1'
#
loop_
_entity.id
_entity.type
_entity.pdbx_description
1 polymer ?
#
loop_
_entity_poly.entity_id
_entity_poly.type
_entity_poly.pdbx_seq_one_letter_code
_entity_poly.pdbx_strand_id
1 'polypeptide(L)'
;DVLREVMRQSDSIRIMYASKYASSSNYWKFSLGQNQALENLKVVEEKQQQEQDLKEWSKKDVNKRGKYICALDSLKSIYESEASVLYGNNLWMESFYRGSDILGLVLKNVASLNRGSEDEKFQEKVENAYKNIDVETDKKVFLSLLKNYVKQASETKFQIHEILHEIDCGWIGDYSRYVDNLYATSVFARPDEIRQVSSFREVVDDPMVKVARQLLNVYTRQLSVSGSEQEYERILGDGIREMNHDREYYPDANFTLRLSYGLCKPIDFTPGTTGLKEEATQLITSPRSFLNKHEQNPDNYDYRLIPSVYKWMKKGKFSARYID
;
A
#
# COMPACT_ATOMS: atom_id res chain seq x y z
N ASP A 1 12.41 1.37 5.79
CA ASP A 1 13.72 1.52 6.46
C ASP A 1 14.63 0.32 6.21
N VAL A 2 14.19 -0.94 6.42
CA VAL A 2 15.02 -2.15 6.22
C VAL A 2 15.60 -2.20 4.80
N LEU A 3 14.76 -2.08 3.76
CA LEU A 3 15.23 -2.10 2.36
C LEU A 3 16.26 -0.99 2.11
N ARG A 4 16.04 0.21 2.63
CA ARG A 4 16.97 1.33 2.47
C ARG A 4 18.33 1.03 3.08
N GLU A 5 18.35 0.36 4.23
CA GLU A 5 19.59 -0.01 4.91
C GLU A 5 20.37 -1.08 4.13
N VAL A 6 19.73 -2.16 3.69
CA VAL A 6 20.41 -3.21 2.92
C VAL A 6 20.87 -2.73 1.54
N MET A 7 20.09 -1.85 0.89
CA MET A 7 20.46 -1.22 -0.38
C MET A 7 21.67 -0.28 -0.28
N ARG A 8 21.95 0.28 0.90
CA ARG A 8 23.17 1.06 1.16
C ARG A 8 24.42 0.20 1.25
N GLN A 9 24.27 -1.04 1.67
CA GLN A 9 25.39 -1.96 1.92
C GLN A 9 25.83 -2.71 0.67
N SER A 10 24.94 -2.89 -0.34
CA SER A 10 25.21 -3.66 -1.53
C SER A 10 24.56 -3.06 -2.78
N ASP A 11 25.37 -2.81 -3.80
CA ASP A 11 24.88 -2.35 -5.11
C ASP A 11 24.04 -3.41 -5.82
N SER A 12 24.35 -4.69 -5.66
CA SER A 12 23.54 -5.77 -6.22
C SER A 12 22.14 -5.77 -5.62
N ILE A 13 22.03 -5.71 -4.28
CA ILE A 13 20.75 -5.60 -3.58
C ILE A 13 20.02 -4.31 -3.97
N ARG A 14 20.74 -3.20 -4.10
CA ARG A 14 20.17 -1.92 -4.52
C ARG A 14 19.51 -2.01 -5.90
N ILE A 15 20.15 -2.64 -6.87
CA ILE A 15 19.59 -2.83 -8.21
C ILE A 15 18.36 -3.74 -8.15
N MET A 16 18.45 -4.85 -7.44
CA MET A 16 17.38 -5.85 -7.30
C MET A 16 16.11 -5.24 -6.67
N TYR A 17 16.26 -4.48 -5.57
CA TYR A 17 15.15 -3.94 -4.80
C TYR A 17 14.74 -2.50 -5.14
N ALA A 18 15.42 -1.84 -6.10
CA ALA A 18 15.13 -0.45 -6.47
C ALA A 18 13.67 -0.21 -6.85
N SER A 19 13.08 -1.10 -7.65
CA SER A 19 11.68 -1.00 -8.08
C SER A 19 10.70 -1.17 -6.90
N LYS A 20 10.93 -2.18 -6.04
CA LYS A 20 10.09 -2.42 -4.85
C LYS A 20 10.18 -1.25 -3.87
N TYR A 21 11.38 -0.74 -3.63
CA TYR A 21 11.59 0.44 -2.78
C TYR A 21 10.87 1.68 -3.36
N ALA A 22 11.03 1.94 -4.66
CA ALA A 22 10.38 3.07 -5.31
C ALA A 22 8.85 2.97 -5.24
N SER A 23 8.28 1.80 -5.48
CA SER A 23 6.83 1.57 -5.40
C SER A 23 6.30 1.81 -3.98
N SER A 24 6.97 1.24 -2.96
CA SER A 24 6.58 1.42 -1.56
C SER A 24 6.73 2.88 -1.11
N SER A 25 7.81 3.55 -1.51
CA SER A 25 8.04 4.97 -1.21
C SER A 25 7.00 5.87 -1.87
N ASN A 26 6.67 5.61 -3.13
CA ASN A 26 5.65 6.37 -3.86
C ASN A 26 4.27 6.19 -3.24
N TYR A 27 3.89 4.96 -2.87
CA TYR A 27 2.64 4.69 -2.20
C TYR A 27 2.53 5.42 -0.84
N TRP A 28 3.61 5.40 -0.06
CA TRP A 28 3.67 6.13 1.21
C TRP A 28 3.53 7.65 1.01
N LYS A 29 4.27 8.22 0.04
CA LYS A 29 4.19 9.66 -0.30
C LYS A 29 2.79 10.03 -0.82
N PHE A 30 2.20 9.19 -1.64
CA PHE A 30 0.83 9.36 -2.11
C PHE A 30 -0.16 9.41 -0.94
N SER A 31 -0.08 8.47 0.00
CA SER A 31 -0.96 8.43 1.17
C SER A 31 -0.81 9.67 2.06
N LEU A 32 0.42 10.15 2.27
CA LEU A 32 0.67 11.41 2.98
C LEU A 32 0.05 12.61 2.26
N GLY A 33 0.26 12.68 0.93
CA GLY A 33 -0.32 13.74 0.11
C GLY A 33 -1.85 13.72 0.10
N GLN A 34 -2.47 12.54 0.08
CA GLN A 34 -3.93 12.38 0.20
C GLN A 34 -4.43 12.93 1.54
N ASN A 35 -3.80 12.55 2.65
CA ASN A 35 -4.21 13.06 3.97
C ASN A 35 -4.11 14.58 4.05
N GLN A 36 -3.00 15.16 3.57
CA GLN A 36 -2.85 16.62 3.51
C GLN A 36 -3.90 17.29 2.60
N ALA A 37 -4.23 16.66 1.47
CA ALA A 37 -5.24 17.18 0.57
C ALA A 37 -6.64 17.16 1.21
N LEU A 38 -7.02 16.10 1.92
CA LEU A 38 -8.29 16.01 2.65
C LEU A 38 -8.44 17.15 3.66
N GLU A 39 -7.36 17.46 4.41
CA GLU A 39 -7.35 18.56 5.38
C GLU A 39 -7.40 19.94 4.68
N ASN A 40 -6.51 20.17 3.71
CA ASN A 40 -6.40 21.47 3.05
C ASN A 40 -7.65 21.85 2.25
N LEU A 41 -8.31 20.88 1.62
CA LEU A 41 -9.53 21.06 0.85
C LEU A 41 -10.79 21.01 1.73
N LYS A 42 -10.63 20.80 3.03
CA LYS A 42 -11.76 20.69 4.00
C LYS A 42 -12.83 19.72 3.54
N VAL A 43 -12.41 18.57 3.03
CA VAL A 43 -13.33 17.57 2.43
C VAL A 43 -14.32 17.05 3.47
N VAL A 44 -13.88 16.89 4.73
CA VAL A 44 -14.75 16.42 5.82
C VAL A 44 -15.86 17.43 6.08
N GLU A 45 -15.54 18.72 6.17
CA GLU A 45 -16.52 19.79 6.38
C GLU A 45 -17.50 19.91 5.20
N GLU A 46 -16.98 19.77 3.97
CA GLU A 46 -17.83 19.77 2.78
C GLU A 46 -18.82 18.60 2.79
N LYS A 47 -18.36 17.40 3.14
CA LYS A 47 -19.22 16.22 3.25
C LYS A 47 -20.24 16.34 4.37
N GLN A 48 -19.84 16.85 5.53
CA GLN A 48 -20.76 17.12 6.65
C GLN A 48 -21.84 18.13 6.27
N GLN A 49 -21.47 19.17 5.54
CA GLN A 49 -22.44 20.14 5.04
C GLN A 49 -23.44 19.50 4.06
N GLN A 50 -22.92 18.69 3.11
CA GLN A 50 -23.75 17.94 2.16
C GLN A 50 -24.76 17.01 2.87
N GLU A 51 -24.31 16.30 3.91
CA GLU A 51 -25.20 15.47 4.73
C GLU A 51 -26.26 16.29 5.47
N GLN A 52 -25.87 17.44 6.01
CA GLN A 52 -26.79 18.33 6.68
C GLN A 52 -27.85 18.89 5.71
N ASP A 53 -27.43 19.33 4.54
CA ASP A 53 -28.32 19.85 3.51
C ASP A 53 -29.32 18.76 3.06
N LEU A 54 -28.86 17.52 2.88
CA LEU A 54 -29.73 16.39 2.55
C LEU A 54 -30.75 16.11 3.67
N LYS A 55 -30.32 16.15 4.93
CA LYS A 55 -31.21 15.99 6.09
C LYS A 55 -32.27 17.08 6.12
N GLU A 56 -31.90 18.35 5.94
CA GLU A 56 -32.82 19.47 5.95
C GLU A 56 -33.82 19.42 4.78
N TRP A 57 -33.34 19.10 3.59
CA TRP A 57 -34.17 18.95 2.39
C TRP A 57 -35.16 17.77 2.55
N SER A 58 -34.74 16.64 3.06
CA SER A 58 -35.57 15.44 3.23
C SER A 58 -36.65 15.60 4.29
N LYS A 59 -36.51 16.52 5.27
CA LYS A 59 -37.54 16.79 6.31
C LYS A 59 -38.87 17.29 5.74
N LYS A 60 -38.87 17.85 4.53
CA LYS A 60 -40.05 18.39 3.87
C LYS A 60 -41.02 17.31 3.37
N ASP A 61 -40.56 16.06 3.27
CA ASP A 61 -41.33 14.93 2.79
C ASP A 61 -41.07 13.69 3.68
N VAL A 62 -42.10 13.12 4.25
CA VAL A 62 -42.00 11.97 5.18
C VAL A 62 -41.37 10.75 4.54
N ASN A 63 -41.68 10.47 3.27
CA ASN A 63 -41.12 9.33 2.54
C ASN A 63 -39.62 9.53 2.25
N LYS A 64 -39.24 10.73 1.82
CA LYS A 64 -37.83 11.11 1.59
C LYS A 64 -37.03 11.06 2.89
N ARG A 65 -37.59 11.59 3.97
CA ARG A 65 -36.98 11.54 5.29
C ARG A 65 -36.70 10.10 5.73
N GLY A 66 -37.68 9.19 5.65
CA GLY A 66 -37.48 7.79 5.97
C GLY A 66 -36.37 7.15 5.15
N LYS A 67 -36.41 7.34 3.83
CA LYS A 67 -35.47 6.74 2.87
C LYS A 67 -34.01 7.22 3.08
N TYR A 68 -33.79 8.54 3.08
CA TYR A 68 -32.42 9.09 3.04
C TYR A 68 -31.75 9.19 4.41
N ILE A 69 -32.51 9.48 5.48
CA ILE A 69 -31.95 9.49 6.82
C ILE A 69 -31.60 8.08 7.28
N CYS A 70 -32.47 7.09 7.01
CA CYS A 70 -32.12 5.69 7.30
C CYS A 70 -30.87 5.22 6.55
N ALA A 71 -30.69 5.62 5.29
CA ALA A 71 -29.50 5.28 4.53
C ALA A 71 -28.23 5.90 5.14
N LEU A 72 -28.27 7.17 5.55
CA LEU A 72 -27.16 7.84 6.23
C LEU A 72 -26.80 7.16 7.55
N ASP A 73 -27.79 6.88 8.39
CA ASP A 73 -27.58 6.24 9.70
C ASP A 73 -27.06 4.81 9.52
N SER A 74 -27.54 4.08 8.52
CA SER A 74 -27.08 2.74 8.18
C SER A 74 -25.63 2.76 7.72
N LEU A 75 -25.25 3.65 6.79
CA LEU A 75 -23.85 3.79 6.35
C LEU A 75 -22.92 4.17 7.50
N LYS A 76 -23.34 5.13 8.33
CA LYS A 76 -22.57 5.50 9.50
C LYS A 76 -22.30 4.28 10.40
N SER A 77 -23.33 3.50 10.72
CA SER A 77 -23.20 2.29 11.54
C SER A 77 -22.27 1.24 10.89
N ILE A 78 -22.39 1.03 9.57
CA ILE A 78 -21.54 0.12 8.81
C ILE A 78 -20.08 0.59 8.90
N TYR A 79 -19.77 1.81 8.52
CA TYR A 79 -18.39 2.32 8.52
C TYR A 79 -17.77 2.37 9.92
N GLU A 80 -18.53 2.71 10.96
CA GLU A 80 -18.05 2.66 12.34
C GLU A 80 -17.70 1.24 12.77
N SER A 81 -18.52 0.24 12.38
CA SER A 81 -18.26 -1.17 12.69
C SER A 81 -17.10 -1.77 11.88
N GLU A 82 -16.88 -1.27 10.68
CA GLU A 82 -15.89 -1.80 9.72
C GLU A 82 -14.51 -1.12 9.82
N ALA A 83 -14.41 0.04 10.45
CA ALA A 83 -13.15 0.82 10.49
C ALA A 83 -11.97 -0.02 11.01
N SER A 84 -12.17 -0.79 12.09
CA SER A 84 -11.13 -1.67 12.64
C SER A 84 -10.81 -2.87 11.72
N VAL A 85 -11.80 -3.35 10.97
CA VAL A 85 -11.64 -4.44 9.99
C VAL A 85 -10.85 -3.95 8.80
N LEU A 86 -11.17 -2.77 8.25
CA LEU A 86 -10.44 -2.15 7.14
C LEU A 86 -8.97 -1.86 7.52
N TYR A 87 -8.74 -1.32 8.70
CA TYR A 87 -7.38 -1.09 9.19
C TYR A 87 -6.61 -2.40 9.34
N GLY A 88 -7.17 -3.40 10.01
CA GLY A 88 -6.55 -4.71 10.21
C GLY A 88 -6.29 -5.43 8.89
N ASN A 89 -7.23 -5.36 7.93
CA ASN A 89 -7.07 -5.90 6.59
C ASN A 89 -5.88 -5.26 5.85
N ASN A 90 -5.82 -3.93 5.82
CA ASN A 90 -4.71 -3.22 5.17
C ASN A 90 -3.37 -3.55 5.85
N LEU A 91 -3.33 -3.58 7.17
CA LEU A 91 -2.12 -3.94 7.92
C LEU A 91 -1.66 -5.37 7.59
N TRP A 92 -2.59 -6.32 7.52
CA TRP A 92 -2.30 -7.71 7.14
C TRP A 92 -1.77 -7.80 5.70
N MET A 93 -2.45 -7.15 4.75
CA MET A 93 -2.06 -7.13 3.34
C MET A 93 -0.66 -6.56 3.12
N GLU A 94 -0.38 -5.42 3.75
CA GLU A 94 0.93 -4.76 3.60
C GLU A 94 2.05 -5.51 4.33
N SER A 95 1.76 -6.16 5.46
CA SER A 95 2.78 -6.87 6.22
C SER A 95 3.12 -8.24 5.63
N PHE A 96 2.14 -9.02 5.18
CA PHE A 96 2.34 -10.42 4.81
C PHE A 96 2.21 -10.68 3.31
N TYR A 97 1.15 -10.17 2.68
CA TYR A 97 0.90 -10.48 1.26
C TYR A 97 1.82 -9.70 0.31
N ARG A 98 2.10 -8.42 0.62
CA ARG A 98 2.94 -7.52 -0.17
C ARG A 98 4.31 -7.29 0.43
N GLY A 99 4.45 -7.49 1.74
CA GLY A 99 5.67 -7.15 2.48
C GLY A 99 6.83 -8.08 2.20
N SER A 100 6.68 -9.39 2.51
CA SER A 100 7.66 -10.42 2.19
C SER A 100 7.37 -11.04 0.83
N ASP A 101 8.38 -11.13 -0.02
CA ASP A 101 8.24 -11.70 -1.36
C ASP A 101 8.04 -13.22 -1.31
N ILE A 102 8.78 -13.89 -0.43
CA ILE A 102 8.68 -15.34 -0.24
C ILE A 102 7.33 -15.71 0.35
N LEU A 103 6.96 -15.10 1.48
CA LEU A 103 5.67 -15.38 2.12
C LEU A 103 4.49 -15.01 1.21
N GLY A 104 4.58 -13.90 0.49
CA GLY A 104 3.55 -13.48 -0.48
C GLY A 104 3.37 -14.49 -1.62
N LEU A 105 4.46 -15.10 -2.11
CA LEU A 105 4.40 -16.20 -3.07
C LEU A 105 3.67 -17.41 -2.48
N VAL A 106 4.01 -17.81 -1.25
CA VAL A 106 3.39 -18.95 -0.56
C VAL A 106 1.91 -18.70 -0.30
N LEU A 107 1.54 -17.51 0.20
CA LEU A 107 0.14 -17.12 0.46
C LEU A 107 -0.75 -17.22 -0.79
N LYS A 108 -0.24 -16.78 -1.95
CA LYS A 108 -0.97 -16.86 -3.24
C LYS A 108 -1.25 -18.32 -3.62
N ASN A 109 -0.30 -19.20 -3.42
CA ASN A 109 -0.45 -20.62 -3.75
C ASN A 109 -1.38 -21.34 -2.77
N VAL A 110 -1.28 -21.06 -1.45
CA VAL A 110 -2.23 -21.57 -0.45
C VAL A 110 -3.64 -21.11 -0.76
N ALA A 111 -3.84 -19.84 -1.09
CA ALA A 111 -5.15 -19.32 -1.45
C ALA A 111 -5.73 -19.94 -2.73
N SER A 112 -4.88 -20.27 -3.72
CA SER A 112 -5.29 -20.99 -4.93
C SER A 112 -5.69 -22.44 -4.62
N LEU A 113 -4.89 -23.13 -3.83
CA LEU A 113 -5.18 -24.50 -3.42
C LEU A 113 -6.50 -24.59 -2.64
N ASN A 114 -6.78 -23.65 -1.74
CA ASN A 114 -8.04 -23.59 -0.98
C ASN A 114 -9.28 -23.37 -1.88
N ARG A 115 -9.10 -22.75 -3.04
CA ARG A 115 -10.16 -22.58 -4.06
C ARG A 115 -10.29 -23.78 -5.00
N GLY A 116 -9.53 -24.86 -4.76
CA GLY A 116 -9.55 -26.05 -5.60
C GLY A 116 -8.86 -25.88 -6.95
N SER A 117 -8.12 -24.78 -7.15
CA SER A 117 -7.33 -24.55 -8.36
C SER A 117 -5.87 -24.90 -8.09
N GLU A 118 -5.33 -25.83 -8.90
CA GLU A 118 -3.89 -26.09 -8.91
C GLU A 118 -3.24 -25.09 -9.86
N ASP A 119 -2.09 -24.59 -9.46
CA ASP A 119 -1.32 -23.68 -10.29
C ASP A 119 -0.41 -24.49 -11.21
N GLU A 120 -0.89 -24.76 -12.43
CA GLU A 120 -0.14 -25.48 -13.48
C GLU A 120 1.19 -24.79 -13.84
N LYS A 121 1.37 -23.52 -13.45
CA LYS A 121 2.56 -22.71 -13.71
C LYS A 121 3.37 -22.42 -12.46
N PHE A 122 3.28 -23.27 -11.44
CA PHE A 122 3.98 -23.04 -10.17
C PHE A 122 5.48 -22.86 -10.38
N GLN A 123 6.12 -23.76 -11.11
CA GLN A 123 7.56 -23.69 -11.37
C GLN A 123 7.96 -22.41 -12.13
N GLU A 124 7.19 -22.02 -13.15
CA GLU A 124 7.42 -20.77 -13.88
C GLU A 124 7.31 -19.53 -12.96
N LYS A 125 6.36 -19.54 -12.04
CA LYS A 125 6.18 -18.46 -11.06
C LYS A 125 7.31 -18.41 -10.05
N VAL A 126 7.79 -19.56 -9.58
CA VAL A 126 8.97 -19.66 -8.72
C VAL A 126 10.19 -19.10 -9.45
N GLU A 127 10.47 -19.56 -10.67
CA GLU A 127 11.60 -19.07 -11.47
C GLU A 127 11.56 -17.55 -11.65
N ASN A 128 10.39 -16.99 -11.96
CA ASN A 128 10.23 -15.55 -12.15
C ASN A 128 10.38 -14.77 -10.84
N ALA A 129 9.84 -15.27 -9.72
CA ALA A 129 9.94 -14.62 -8.43
C ALA A 129 11.40 -14.53 -7.95
N TYR A 130 12.11 -15.67 -7.99
CA TYR A 130 13.49 -15.74 -7.48
C TYR A 130 14.56 -15.05 -8.34
N LYS A 131 14.19 -14.46 -9.46
CA LYS A 131 15.06 -13.51 -10.18
C LYS A 131 15.32 -12.23 -9.39
N ASN A 132 14.39 -11.85 -8.51
CA ASN A 132 14.38 -10.58 -7.79
C ASN A 132 14.26 -10.75 -6.26
N ILE A 133 14.54 -11.92 -5.73
CA ILE A 133 14.50 -12.21 -4.30
C ILE A 133 15.91 -12.48 -3.79
N ASP A 134 16.35 -11.71 -2.80
CA ASP A 134 17.47 -12.03 -1.93
C ASP A 134 16.90 -12.51 -0.60
N VAL A 135 17.17 -13.80 -0.29
CA VAL A 135 16.55 -14.50 0.86
C VAL A 135 16.89 -13.82 2.19
N GLU A 136 18.14 -13.37 2.37
CA GLU A 136 18.55 -12.69 3.59
C GLU A 136 17.89 -11.32 3.76
N THR A 137 17.68 -10.61 2.65
CA THR A 137 16.94 -9.34 2.65
C THR A 137 15.48 -9.59 2.98
N ASP A 138 14.84 -10.58 2.35
CA ASP A 138 13.44 -10.91 2.60
C ASP A 138 13.21 -11.34 4.06
N LYS A 139 14.13 -12.14 4.63
CA LYS A 139 14.11 -12.53 6.05
C LYS A 139 14.12 -11.31 6.98
N LYS A 140 15.01 -10.35 6.74
CA LYS A 140 15.09 -9.10 7.53
C LYS A 140 13.82 -8.27 7.40
N VAL A 141 13.26 -8.17 6.20
CA VAL A 141 12.00 -7.48 5.93
C VAL A 141 10.86 -8.17 6.68
N PHE A 142 10.73 -9.49 6.54
CA PHE A 142 9.69 -10.26 7.23
C PHE A 142 9.76 -10.12 8.76
N LEU A 143 10.94 -10.24 9.35
CA LEU A 143 11.13 -10.04 10.79
C LEU A 143 10.67 -8.65 11.26
N SER A 144 11.05 -7.62 10.52
CA SER A 144 10.65 -6.24 10.83
C SER A 144 9.14 -6.03 10.73
N LEU A 145 8.53 -6.59 9.67
CA LEU A 145 7.09 -6.50 9.45
C LEU A 145 6.29 -7.29 10.48
N LEU A 146 6.75 -8.49 10.85
CA LEU A 146 6.11 -9.31 11.89
C LEU A 146 6.08 -8.58 13.23
N LYS A 147 7.22 -8.01 13.68
CA LYS A 147 7.31 -7.24 14.92
C LYS A 147 6.39 -6.01 14.91
N ASN A 148 6.37 -5.30 13.77
CA ASN A 148 5.51 -4.12 13.62
C ASN A 148 4.02 -4.50 13.59
N TYR A 149 3.69 -5.58 12.89
CA TYR A 149 2.33 -6.10 12.79
C TYR A 149 1.77 -6.44 14.18
N VAL A 150 2.49 -7.22 14.95
CA VAL A 150 2.05 -7.62 16.31
C VAL A 150 1.76 -6.41 17.18
N LYS A 151 2.61 -5.38 17.11
CA LYS A 151 2.41 -4.14 17.86
C LYS A 151 1.15 -3.39 17.43
N GLN A 152 0.83 -3.36 16.12
CA GLN A 152 -0.29 -2.57 15.59
C GLN A 152 -1.60 -3.34 15.52
N ALA A 153 -1.55 -4.68 15.38
CA ALA A 153 -2.73 -5.51 15.26
C ALA A 153 -3.41 -5.82 16.60
N SER A 154 -2.81 -5.43 17.74
CA SER A 154 -3.31 -5.74 19.09
C SER A 154 -4.76 -5.29 19.35
N GLU A 155 -5.18 -4.19 18.73
CA GLU A 155 -6.53 -3.63 18.85
C GLU A 155 -7.46 -4.01 17.68
N THR A 156 -7.01 -4.89 16.79
CA THR A 156 -7.77 -5.34 15.62
C THR A 156 -8.27 -6.76 15.80
N LYS A 157 -9.22 -7.17 14.96
CA LYS A 157 -9.67 -8.57 14.86
C LYS A 157 -8.70 -9.48 14.08
N PHE A 158 -7.60 -8.92 13.56
CA PHE A 158 -6.60 -9.64 12.74
C PHE A 158 -5.42 -10.15 13.55
N GLN A 159 -5.63 -10.47 14.83
CA GLN A 159 -4.56 -11.01 15.69
C GLN A 159 -4.14 -12.41 15.27
N ILE A 160 -2.85 -12.66 15.22
CA ILE A 160 -2.23 -13.92 14.78
C ILE A 160 -1.88 -14.82 15.98
N HIS A 161 -2.90 -15.13 16.79
CA HIS A 161 -2.73 -15.85 18.07
C HIS A 161 -1.97 -17.17 17.97
N GLU A 162 -2.20 -17.97 16.92
CA GLU A 162 -1.53 -19.26 16.73
C GLU A 162 -0.01 -19.07 16.55
N ILE A 163 0.39 -18.08 15.75
CA ILE A 163 1.80 -17.76 15.52
C ILE A 163 2.44 -17.19 16.78
N LEU A 164 1.73 -16.30 17.49
CA LEU A 164 2.24 -15.74 18.74
C LEU A 164 2.42 -16.82 19.80
N HIS A 165 1.47 -17.73 19.94
CA HIS A 165 1.60 -18.87 20.86
C HIS A 165 2.78 -19.76 20.50
N GLU A 166 3.03 -20.02 19.21
CA GLU A 166 4.18 -20.78 18.74
C GLU A 166 5.51 -20.06 19.08
N ILE A 167 5.57 -18.73 18.92
CA ILE A 167 6.74 -17.92 19.28
C ILE A 167 6.96 -17.92 20.79
N ASP A 168 5.91 -17.75 21.59
CA ASP A 168 6.03 -17.70 23.06
C ASP A 168 6.44 -19.06 23.64
N CYS A 169 5.83 -20.14 23.20
CA CYS A 169 6.08 -21.47 23.74
C CYS A 169 7.36 -22.13 23.19
N GLY A 170 7.63 -21.96 21.88
CA GLY A 170 8.75 -22.60 21.21
C GLY A 170 10.05 -21.78 21.25
N TRP A 171 9.94 -20.44 21.32
CA TRP A 171 11.06 -19.53 21.14
C TRP A 171 11.20 -18.49 22.26
N ILE A 172 10.45 -18.65 23.36
CA ILE A 172 10.49 -17.78 24.54
C ILE A 172 10.27 -16.29 24.15
N GLY A 173 9.34 -16.03 23.21
CA GLY A 173 9.05 -14.69 22.74
C GLY A 173 10.10 -14.10 21.79
N ASP A 174 11.13 -14.86 21.38
CA ASP A 174 12.19 -14.38 20.49
C ASP A 174 11.77 -14.51 19.00
N TYR A 175 11.24 -13.43 18.46
CA TYR A 175 10.85 -13.32 17.05
C TYR A 175 12.03 -13.56 16.08
N SER A 176 13.24 -13.17 16.46
CA SER A 176 14.40 -13.34 15.60
C SER A 176 14.75 -14.82 15.42
N ARG A 177 14.84 -15.55 16.53
CA ARG A 177 15.09 -17.00 16.49
C ARG A 177 13.97 -17.77 15.77
N TYR A 178 12.72 -17.37 15.97
CA TYR A 178 11.59 -17.96 15.25
C TYR A 178 11.75 -17.80 13.73
N VAL A 179 11.99 -16.56 13.28
CA VAL A 179 12.17 -16.26 11.86
C VAL A 179 13.41 -16.91 11.28
N ASP A 180 14.53 -16.91 12.02
CA ASP A 180 15.76 -17.59 11.59
C ASP A 180 15.53 -19.10 11.39
N ASN A 181 14.81 -19.75 12.31
CA ASN A 181 14.45 -21.16 12.16
C ASN A 181 13.50 -21.40 10.98
N LEU A 182 12.48 -20.54 10.82
CA LEU A 182 11.53 -20.64 9.71
C LEU A 182 12.24 -20.60 8.36
N TYR A 183 13.17 -19.65 8.18
CA TYR A 183 13.94 -19.54 6.93
C TYR A 183 14.99 -20.65 6.79
N ALA A 184 15.57 -21.14 7.87
CA ALA A 184 16.52 -22.25 7.82
C ALA A 184 15.87 -23.58 7.43
N THR A 185 14.61 -23.79 7.81
CA THR A 185 13.91 -25.08 7.61
C THR A 185 13.01 -25.10 6.37
N SER A 186 12.55 -23.96 5.87
CA SER A 186 11.68 -23.89 4.70
C SER A 186 12.43 -24.08 3.38
N VAL A 187 11.88 -24.88 2.48
CA VAL A 187 12.40 -25.03 1.12
C VAL A 187 12.28 -23.73 0.32
N PHE A 188 11.31 -22.89 0.63
CA PHE A 188 11.15 -21.57 0.00
C PHE A 188 12.29 -20.60 0.31
N ALA A 189 13.06 -20.82 1.35
CA ALA A 189 14.26 -20.04 1.63
C ALA A 189 15.54 -20.65 0.99
N ARG A 190 15.41 -21.72 0.21
CA ARG A 190 16.50 -22.38 -0.53
C ARG A 190 16.25 -22.33 -2.04
N PRO A 191 16.71 -21.27 -2.74
CA PRO A 191 16.39 -21.03 -4.14
C PRO A 191 16.68 -22.18 -5.10
N ASP A 192 17.78 -22.92 -4.86
CA ASP A 192 18.17 -24.03 -5.72
C ASP A 192 17.29 -25.26 -5.52
N GLU A 193 16.74 -25.46 -4.34
CA GLU A 193 15.83 -26.58 -4.04
C GLU A 193 14.40 -26.25 -4.53
N ILE A 194 13.86 -25.06 -4.23
CA ILE A 194 12.49 -24.71 -4.61
C ILE A 194 12.29 -24.65 -6.14
N ARG A 195 13.31 -24.30 -6.90
CA ARG A 195 13.28 -24.33 -8.38
C ARG A 195 13.12 -25.73 -8.95
N GLN A 196 13.47 -26.77 -8.20
CA GLN A 196 13.33 -28.17 -8.61
C GLN A 196 11.93 -28.74 -8.29
N VAL A 197 11.12 -28.02 -7.51
CA VAL A 197 9.77 -28.43 -7.15
C VAL A 197 8.82 -28.18 -8.32
N SER A 198 8.14 -29.23 -8.78
CA SER A 198 7.27 -29.16 -9.96
C SER A 198 5.89 -28.65 -9.62
N SER A 199 5.38 -28.97 -8.42
CA SER A 199 4.03 -28.62 -7.96
C SER A 199 4.03 -28.15 -6.52
N PHE A 200 3.17 -27.16 -6.22
CA PHE A 200 2.99 -26.68 -4.84
C PHE A 200 2.54 -27.79 -3.87
N ARG A 201 1.90 -28.86 -4.38
CA ARG A 201 1.47 -30.02 -3.56
C ARG A 201 2.63 -30.78 -2.93
N GLU A 202 3.81 -30.76 -3.55
CA GLU A 202 5.00 -31.44 -3.02
C GLU A 202 5.54 -30.78 -1.75
N VAL A 203 5.18 -29.51 -1.52
CA VAL A 203 5.70 -28.69 -0.42
C VAL A 203 4.61 -28.19 0.54
N VAL A 204 3.43 -28.84 0.55
CA VAL A 204 2.30 -28.42 1.40
C VAL A 204 2.57 -28.54 2.91
N ASP A 205 3.53 -29.33 3.30
CA ASP A 205 3.94 -29.55 4.69
C ASP A 205 5.13 -28.66 5.12
N ASP A 206 5.60 -27.81 4.21
CA ASP A 206 6.68 -26.86 4.51
C ASP A 206 6.29 -25.89 5.64
N PRO A 207 7.22 -25.55 6.55
CA PRO A 207 6.96 -24.62 7.65
C PRO A 207 6.39 -23.26 7.21
N MET A 208 6.86 -22.71 6.08
CA MET A 208 6.34 -21.45 5.55
C MET A 208 4.88 -21.58 5.06
N VAL A 209 4.51 -22.76 4.53
CA VAL A 209 3.13 -23.05 4.14
C VAL A 209 2.22 -23.15 5.37
N LYS A 210 2.70 -23.73 6.47
CA LYS A 210 1.97 -23.73 7.75
C LYS A 210 1.67 -22.31 8.23
N VAL A 211 2.69 -21.46 8.27
CA VAL A 211 2.56 -20.04 8.63
C VAL A 211 1.56 -19.32 7.69
N ALA A 212 1.69 -19.53 6.39
CA ALA A 212 0.77 -18.93 5.41
C ALA A 212 -0.69 -19.36 5.61
N ARG A 213 -0.94 -20.63 5.95
CA ARG A 213 -2.29 -21.13 6.27
C ARG A 213 -2.85 -20.46 7.52
N GLN A 214 -2.06 -20.34 8.59
CA GLN A 214 -2.48 -19.66 9.81
C GLN A 214 -2.85 -18.20 9.55
N LEU A 215 -2.00 -17.48 8.79
CA LEU A 215 -2.26 -16.10 8.39
C LEU A 215 -3.52 -15.97 7.52
N LEU A 216 -3.69 -16.85 6.54
CA LEU A 216 -4.84 -16.83 5.65
C LEU A 216 -6.14 -17.16 6.38
N ASN A 217 -6.11 -18.05 7.39
CA ASN A 217 -7.27 -18.33 8.24
C ASN A 217 -7.73 -17.10 9.02
N VAL A 218 -6.80 -16.31 9.56
CA VAL A 218 -7.13 -15.03 10.23
C VAL A 218 -7.76 -14.08 9.22
N TYR A 219 -7.18 -13.93 8.05
CA TYR A 219 -7.65 -13.05 7.00
C TYR A 219 -9.07 -13.41 6.54
N THR A 220 -9.31 -14.67 6.18
CA THR A 220 -10.60 -15.12 5.64
C THR A 220 -11.74 -15.05 6.65
N ARG A 221 -11.46 -15.27 7.94
CA ARG A 221 -12.48 -15.14 9.01
C ARG A 221 -13.01 -13.71 9.15
N GLN A 222 -12.21 -12.71 8.81
CA GLN A 222 -12.56 -11.31 8.98
C GLN A 222 -13.17 -10.67 7.70
N LEU A 223 -13.00 -11.31 6.55
CA LEU A 223 -13.52 -10.80 5.27
C LEU A 223 -15.00 -11.09 5.00
N SER A 224 -15.70 -11.79 5.88
CA SER A 224 -17.13 -12.07 5.73
C SER A 224 -18.00 -10.82 5.99
N VAL A 225 -17.73 -9.72 5.27
CA VAL A 225 -18.39 -8.44 5.45
C VAL A 225 -19.34 -8.15 4.30
N SER A 226 -20.47 -7.61 4.67
CA SER A 226 -21.67 -7.29 3.93
C SER A 226 -21.44 -6.42 2.71
N GLY A 227 -22.06 -6.74 1.58
CA GLY A 227 -22.21 -5.85 0.42
C GLY A 227 -23.42 -4.90 0.54
N SER A 228 -23.85 -4.59 1.77
CA SER A 228 -25.01 -3.71 1.99
C SER A 228 -24.69 -2.22 1.86
N GLU A 229 -23.40 -1.83 2.02
CA GLU A 229 -22.95 -0.44 1.87
C GLU A 229 -23.26 0.12 0.48
N GLN A 230 -23.05 -0.64 -0.58
CA GLN A 230 -23.32 -0.21 -1.96
C GLN A 230 -24.77 0.19 -2.21
N GLU A 231 -25.72 -0.51 -1.57
CA GLU A 231 -27.13 -0.17 -1.68
C GLU A 231 -27.42 1.20 -1.03
N TYR A 232 -26.90 1.44 0.16
CA TYR A 232 -27.09 2.71 0.86
C TYR A 232 -26.35 3.86 0.19
N GLU A 233 -25.16 3.63 -0.35
CA GLU A 233 -24.42 4.61 -1.15
C GLU A 233 -25.22 5.02 -2.40
N ARG A 234 -25.84 4.07 -3.09
CA ARG A 234 -26.71 4.34 -4.23
C ARG A 234 -27.93 5.18 -3.81
N ILE A 235 -28.57 4.83 -2.70
CA ILE A 235 -29.70 5.59 -2.17
C ILE A 235 -29.31 7.04 -1.86
N LEU A 236 -28.16 7.26 -1.24
CA LEU A 236 -27.65 8.62 -0.96
C LEU A 236 -27.30 9.37 -2.24
N GLY A 237 -26.67 8.69 -3.21
CA GLY A 237 -26.39 9.27 -4.52
C GLY A 237 -27.65 9.75 -5.24
N ASP A 238 -28.73 8.96 -5.18
CA ASP A 238 -30.03 9.33 -5.71
C ASP A 238 -30.61 10.55 -4.96
N GLY A 239 -30.50 10.57 -3.63
CA GLY A 239 -30.96 11.69 -2.81
C GLY A 239 -30.23 13.00 -3.11
N ILE A 240 -28.91 12.95 -3.30
CA ILE A 240 -28.09 14.11 -3.65
C ILE A 240 -28.47 14.65 -5.03
N ARG A 241 -28.73 13.76 -6.01
CA ARG A 241 -29.19 14.17 -7.34
C ARG A 241 -30.58 14.78 -7.31
N GLU A 242 -31.50 14.18 -6.54
CA GLU A 242 -32.85 14.67 -6.40
C GLU A 242 -32.91 16.04 -5.69
N MET A 243 -32.05 16.21 -4.66
CA MET A 243 -31.89 17.50 -3.98
C MET A 243 -31.33 18.58 -4.90
N ASN A 244 -30.44 18.25 -5.78
CA ASN A 244 -29.77 19.16 -6.71
C ASN A 244 -30.18 18.89 -8.17
N HIS A 245 -31.49 18.81 -8.42
CA HIS A 245 -32.06 18.44 -9.73
C HIS A 245 -31.68 19.40 -10.87
N ASP A 246 -31.32 20.63 -10.56
CA ASP A 246 -30.87 21.64 -11.55
C ASP A 246 -29.38 21.51 -11.91
N ARG A 247 -28.63 20.61 -11.22
CA ARG A 247 -27.21 20.38 -11.47
C ARG A 247 -27.02 19.28 -12.49
N GLU A 248 -26.25 19.57 -13.54
CA GLU A 248 -25.83 18.55 -14.49
C GLU A 248 -24.75 17.66 -13.86
N TYR A 249 -24.96 16.34 -13.92
CA TYR A 249 -24.00 15.32 -13.51
C TYR A 249 -23.51 14.58 -14.74
N TYR A 250 -22.21 14.63 -14.99
CA TYR A 250 -21.62 13.83 -16.05
C TYR A 250 -21.40 12.38 -15.57
N PRO A 251 -21.53 11.40 -16.46
CA PRO A 251 -21.31 9.98 -16.11
C PRO A 251 -19.85 9.72 -15.76
N ASP A 252 -19.62 8.71 -14.95
CA ASP A 252 -18.29 8.17 -14.72
C ASP A 252 -17.65 7.64 -16.02
N ALA A 253 -16.37 7.22 -15.98
CA ALA A 253 -15.66 6.72 -17.15
C ALA A 253 -16.39 5.52 -17.78
N ASN A 254 -16.84 5.68 -19.02
CA ASN A 254 -17.62 4.70 -19.77
C ASN A 254 -17.05 4.40 -21.15
N PHE A 255 -15.72 4.46 -21.29
CA PHE A 255 -14.98 4.29 -22.54
C PHE A 255 -15.24 5.35 -23.63
N THR A 256 -16.00 6.42 -23.35
CA THR A 256 -16.10 7.54 -24.27
C THR A 256 -14.79 8.31 -24.30
N LEU A 257 -14.47 8.85 -25.49
CA LEU A 257 -13.28 9.69 -25.66
C LEU A 257 -13.37 10.92 -24.77
N ARG A 258 -12.35 11.14 -23.94
CA ARG A 258 -12.21 12.33 -23.11
C ARG A 258 -10.90 13.02 -23.45
N LEU A 259 -10.95 14.32 -23.65
CA LEU A 259 -9.78 15.14 -23.90
C LEU A 259 -9.39 15.88 -22.62
N SER A 260 -8.16 15.65 -22.15
CA SER A 260 -7.55 16.48 -21.12
C SER A 260 -6.59 17.46 -21.78
N TYR A 261 -6.70 18.73 -21.47
CA TYR A 261 -5.81 19.75 -21.99
C TYR A 261 -5.50 20.79 -20.90
N GLY A 262 -4.38 21.51 -21.07
CA GLY A 262 -3.97 22.55 -20.15
C GLY A 262 -2.83 23.37 -20.71
N LEU A 263 -2.52 24.46 -20.05
CA LEU A 263 -1.36 25.30 -20.35
C LEU A 263 -0.19 24.83 -19.49
N CYS A 264 1.00 24.75 -20.07
CA CYS A 264 2.23 24.60 -19.30
C CYS A 264 2.47 25.89 -18.51
N LYS A 265 2.39 25.79 -17.21
CA LYS A 265 2.63 26.90 -16.28
C LYS A 265 3.65 26.48 -15.25
N PRO A 266 4.41 27.44 -14.65
CA PRO A 266 5.15 27.18 -13.42
C PRO A 266 4.22 26.57 -12.37
N ILE A 267 4.75 25.67 -11.55
CA ILE A 267 4.02 25.18 -10.40
C ILE A 267 4.00 26.29 -9.37
N ASP A 268 2.81 26.85 -9.09
CA ASP A 268 2.63 27.80 -8.00
C ASP A 268 2.70 27.03 -6.67
N PHE A 269 3.84 27.17 -5.99
CA PHE A 269 3.99 26.62 -4.65
C PHE A 269 3.34 27.56 -3.64
N THR A 270 2.23 27.12 -3.08
CA THR A 270 1.73 27.72 -1.85
C THR A 270 2.61 27.25 -0.70
N PRO A 271 3.26 28.15 0.04
CA PRO A 271 4.06 27.79 1.19
C PRO A 271 3.26 26.87 2.14
N GLY A 272 3.84 25.70 2.46
CA GLY A 272 3.25 24.71 3.36
C GLY A 272 2.52 23.55 2.72
N THR A 273 2.18 23.55 1.42
CA THR A 273 1.44 22.46 0.78
C THR A 273 2.31 21.30 0.30
N THR A 274 3.60 21.51 0.05
CA THR A 274 4.49 20.49 -0.51
C THR A 274 5.74 20.20 0.31
N GLY A 275 6.01 20.96 1.38
CA GLY A 275 7.26 20.88 2.14
C GLY A 275 8.52 21.30 1.34
N LEU A 276 8.35 21.82 0.12
CA LEU A 276 9.42 22.32 -0.72
C LEU A 276 9.55 23.83 -0.53
N LYS A 277 10.78 24.33 -0.48
CA LYS A 277 11.06 25.77 -0.38
C LYS A 277 10.77 26.47 -1.71
N GLU A 278 10.51 27.78 -1.65
CA GLU A 278 10.09 28.67 -2.75
C GLU A 278 10.94 28.62 -4.05
N GLU A 279 12.16 28.08 -3.99
CA GLU A 279 13.07 28.02 -5.14
C GLU A 279 12.75 26.92 -6.16
N ALA A 280 11.70 26.12 -5.96
CA ALA A 280 11.35 24.99 -6.83
C ALA A 280 10.35 25.36 -7.94
N THR A 281 10.18 26.63 -8.27
CA THR A 281 9.19 27.12 -9.26
C THR A 281 9.63 26.94 -10.73
N GLN A 282 10.51 26.01 -11.03
CA GLN A 282 10.96 25.78 -12.41
C GLN A 282 10.05 24.76 -13.12
N LEU A 283 9.56 25.13 -14.29
CA LEU A 283 8.81 24.30 -15.23
C LEU A 283 9.61 23.06 -15.70
N ILE A 284 10.91 23.14 -15.65
CA ILE A 284 11.84 22.17 -16.21
C ILE A 284 12.82 21.76 -15.13
N THR A 285 13.04 20.45 -14.98
CA THR A 285 14.10 19.95 -14.11
C THR A 285 15.46 20.23 -14.76
N SER A 286 16.23 21.11 -14.15
CA SER A 286 17.57 21.45 -14.58
C SER A 286 18.64 20.78 -13.72
N PRO A 287 19.90 20.69 -14.21
CA PRO A 287 21.02 20.25 -13.38
C PRO A 287 21.19 21.07 -12.10
N ARG A 288 20.94 22.36 -12.17
CA ARG A 288 21.00 23.27 -11.02
C ARG A 288 19.91 22.98 -9.98
N SER A 289 18.66 22.80 -10.42
CA SER A 289 17.55 22.47 -9.52
C SER A 289 17.77 21.11 -8.84
N PHE A 290 18.41 20.16 -9.53
CA PHE A 290 18.75 18.86 -8.98
C PHE A 290 19.85 18.96 -7.92
N LEU A 291 20.90 19.74 -8.17
CA LEU A 291 21.95 20.04 -7.18
C LEU A 291 21.37 20.72 -5.94
N ASN A 292 20.50 21.71 -6.11
CA ASN A 292 19.84 22.40 -5.00
C ASN A 292 19.03 21.42 -4.12
N LYS A 293 18.28 20.52 -4.73
CA LYS A 293 17.53 19.49 -3.99
C LYS A 293 18.44 18.58 -3.16
N HIS A 294 19.56 18.16 -3.72
CA HIS A 294 20.54 17.35 -3.01
C HIS A 294 21.18 18.12 -1.86
N GLU A 295 21.62 19.37 -2.08
CA GLU A 295 22.27 20.20 -1.08
C GLU A 295 21.36 20.63 0.08
N GLN A 296 20.07 20.86 -0.22
CA GLN A 296 19.06 21.19 0.78
C GLN A 296 18.59 19.97 1.59
N ASN A 297 18.77 18.75 1.06
CA ASN A 297 18.31 17.52 1.68
C ASN A 297 19.41 16.45 1.68
N PRO A 298 20.55 16.68 2.33
CA PRO A 298 21.74 15.82 2.25
C PRO A 298 21.49 14.40 2.78
N ASP A 299 20.61 14.27 3.76
CA ASP A 299 20.27 13.00 4.41
C ASP A 299 19.11 12.26 3.73
N ASN A 300 18.43 12.87 2.76
CA ASN A 300 17.32 12.26 2.07
C ASN A 300 17.83 11.33 0.95
N TYR A 301 17.51 10.04 1.08
CA TYR A 301 17.91 9.03 0.12
C TYR A 301 17.44 9.33 -1.32
N ASP A 302 16.26 9.90 -1.49
CA ASP A 302 15.65 10.17 -2.80
C ASP A 302 16.40 11.25 -3.59
N TYR A 303 17.11 12.15 -2.88
CA TYR A 303 17.89 13.24 -3.48
C TYR A 303 19.40 12.98 -3.44
N ARG A 304 19.80 11.76 -3.08
CA ARG A 304 21.21 11.40 -2.98
C ARG A 304 21.85 11.34 -4.36
N LEU A 305 22.95 12.07 -4.54
CA LEU A 305 23.81 11.99 -5.72
C LEU A 305 25.03 11.11 -5.47
N ILE A 306 25.36 10.31 -6.49
CA ILE A 306 26.64 9.59 -6.51
C ILE A 306 27.76 10.63 -6.53
N PRO A 307 28.85 10.50 -5.73
CA PRO A 307 29.91 11.52 -5.63
C PRO A 307 30.54 11.97 -6.95
N SER A 308 30.67 11.04 -7.90
CA SER A 308 31.17 11.35 -9.24
C SER A 308 30.20 12.22 -10.05
N VAL A 309 28.90 11.95 -9.95
CA VAL A 309 27.83 12.73 -10.60
C VAL A 309 27.75 14.11 -9.96
N TYR A 310 27.77 14.20 -8.62
CA TYR A 310 27.80 15.49 -7.91
C TYR A 310 28.98 16.36 -8.34
N LYS A 311 30.21 15.78 -8.38
CA LYS A 311 31.41 16.48 -8.85
C LYS A 311 31.28 16.96 -10.29
N TRP A 312 30.68 16.14 -11.15
CA TRP A 312 30.46 16.48 -12.56
C TRP A 312 29.44 17.61 -12.69
N MET A 313 28.33 17.52 -11.98
CA MET A 313 27.28 18.55 -11.98
C MET A 313 27.78 19.89 -11.44
N LYS A 314 28.59 19.89 -10.38
CA LYS A 314 29.24 21.12 -9.83
C LYS A 314 30.17 21.82 -10.82
N LYS A 315 30.76 21.11 -11.79
CA LYS A 315 31.60 21.72 -12.83
C LYS A 315 30.81 22.57 -13.82
N GLY A 316 29.48 22.45 -13.87
CA GLY A 316 28.61 23.27 -14.70
C GLY A 316 28.83 23.18 -16.21
N LYS A 317 29.53 22.16 -16.70
CA LYS A 317 29.79 21.96 -18.14
C LYS A 317 28.72 21.06 -18.74
N PHE A 318 27.56 21.64 -19.05
CA PHE A 318 26.46 20.95 -19.70
C PHE A 318 26.35 21.34 -21.16
N SER A 319 25.77 20.48 -21.99
CA SER A 319 25.41 20.84 -23.37
C SER A 319 24.38 21.98 -23.34
N ALA A 320 24.45 22.91 -24.28
CA ALA A 320 23.50 24.02 -24.43
C ALA A 320 22.02 23.54 -24.54
N ARG A 321 21.79 22.25 -24.82
CA ARG A 321 20.44 21.64 -24.83
C ARG A 321 19.86 21.38 -23.43
N TYR A 322 20.68 21.49 -22.39
CA TYR A 322 20.33 21.19 -21.00
C TYR A 322 20.64 22.37 -20.04
N ILE A 323 20.86 23.55 -20.61
CA ILE A 323 21.04 24.79 -19.82
C ILE A 323 19.65 25.43 -19.70
N ASP A 324 19.40 25.95 -18.52
CA ASP A 324 18.15 26.66 -18.15
C ASP A 324 17.85 27.84 -19.09
#